data_5638cec053f9f698693cd2734057171b
#
_entry.id   5638cec053f9f698693cd2734057171b
#
_cell.length_a   1.000
_cell.length_b   1.000
_cell.length_c   1.000
_cell.angle_alpha   90.00
_cell.angle_beta   90.00
_cell.angle_gamma   90.00
#
_symmetry.space_group_name_H-M   'P 1'
#
loop_
_entity.id
_entity.type
_entity.pdbx_description
1 polymer ?
#
loop_
_entity_poly.entity_id
_entity_poly.type
_entity_poly.pdbx_seq_one_letter_code
_entity_poly.pdbx_strand_id
1 'polypeptide(L)'
;ELNKFMAKIIAFNKPFGVICQFSGEGDTLANYINIPSIYAAGRLDKDSEGLVILTDDGKLQNKITNPKNNKSKIYVVQVEGEITQQAINDLRAGVELKDGLTKPASIKKIQKPEWLWDRTPPVRKRKLIPTSWVEISITEGRNRQVRRMTANVGFPTLRLIRIQIDQWKLGNIKVGSYVSL
;
A
#
# COMPACT_ATOMS: atom_id res chain seq x y z
N GLU A 1 -9.28 -2.66 34.99
CA GLU A 1 -10.47 -2.11 34.29
C GLU A 1 -10.10 -1.11 33.18
N LEU A 2 -9.02 -0.35 33.29
CA LEU A 2 -8.57 0.60 32.27
C LEU A 2 -8.19 -0.07 30.94
N ASN A 3 -7.69 -1.31 30.95
CA ASN A 3 -7.32 -2.05 29.73
C ASN A 3 -8.52 -2.57 28.93
N LYS A 4 -9.72 -2.50 29.47
CA LYS A 4 -10.94 -2.99 28.84
C LYS A 4 -11.44 -2.08 27.70
N PHE A 5 -10.94 -0.84 27.64
CA PHE A 5 -11.37 0.18 26.68
C PHE A 5 -10.29 0.61 25.69
N MET A 6 -9.09 0.02 25.77
CA MET A 6 -8.02 0.35 24.83
C MET A 6 -8.15 -0.48 23.56
N ALA A 7 -8.28 0.22 22.43
CA ALA A 7 -8.33 -0.41 21.12
C ALA A 7 -7.03 -1.18 20.83
N LYS A 8 -7.14 -2.39 20.30
CA LYS A 8 -6.00 -3.09 19.71
C LYS A 8 -5.66 -2.44 18.39
N ILE A 9 -4.40 -2.14 18.19
CA ILE A 9 -3.88 -1.63 16.93
C ILE A 9 -2.67 -2.48 16.55
N ILE A 10 -2.75 -3.13 15.40
CA ILE A 10 -1.72 -4.01 14.87
C ILE A 10 -1.22 -3.42 13.57
N ALA A 11 0.10 -3.34 13.42
CA ALA A 11 0.74 -3.01 12.16
C ALA A 11 1.35 -4.29 11.58
N PHE A 12 0.90 -4.69 10.41
CA PHE A 12 1.30 -5.91 9.72
C PHE A 12 2.01 -5.58 8.41
N ASN A 13 3.10 -6.27 8.13
CA ASN A 13 3.77 -6.21 6.83
C ASN A 13 3.27 -7.35 5.96
N LYS A 14 2.27 -7.06 5.13
CA LYS A 14 1.60 -8.05 4.28
C LYS A 14 2.49 -8.47 3.11
N PRO A 15 2.79 -9.77 2.97
CA PRO A 15 3.49 -10.27 1.79
C PRO A 15 2.65 -10.17 0.51
N PHE A 16 3.33 -10.23 -0.62
CA PHE A 16 2.70 -10.42 -1.93
C PHE A 16 1.92 -11.74 -1.94
N GLY A 17 0.75 -11.75 -2.55
CA GLY A 17 -0.05 -12.95 -2.73
C GLY A 17 -1.00 -13.27 -1.58
N VAL A 18 -0.95 -12.51 -0.49
CA VAL A 18 -1.82 -12.69 0.67
C VAL A 18 -3.09 -11.86 0.51
N ILE A 19 -4.24 -12.51 0.65
CA ILE A 19 -5.54 -11.84 0.61
C ILE A 19 -5.78 -11.16 1.95
N CYS A 20 -6.15 -9.87 1.89
CA CYS A 20 -6.28 -9.01 3.07
C CYS A 20 -7.61 -9.24 3.80
N GLN A 21 -7.83 -10.48 4.24
CA GLN A 21 -9.00 -10.93 5.01
C GLN A 21 -8.64 -12.21 5.78
N PHE A 22 -9.44 -12.56 6.78
CA PHE A 22 -9.19 -13.73 7.65
C PHE A 22 -9.87 -15.01 7.17
N SER A 23 -10.72 -14.96 6.18
CA SER A 23 -11.48 -16.09 5.66
C SER A 23 -11.25 -16.27 4.16
N GLY A 24 -11.64 -17.43 3.64
CA GLY A 24 -11.55 -17.75 2.23
C GLY A 24 -10.43 -18.73 1.91
N GLU A 25 -10.40 -19.14 0.66
CA GLU A 25 -9.38 -20.06 0.15
C GLU A 25 -8.08 -19.33 -0.17
N GLY A 26 -6.97 -20.05 -0.09
CA GLY A 26 -5.64 -19.54 -0.40
C GLY A 26 -4.94 -18.94 0.81
N ASP A 27 -3.96 -18.10 0.54
CA ASP A 27 -3.15 -17.45 1.56
C ASP A 27 -3.85 -16.18 2.05
N THR A 28 -4.22 -16.15 3.32
CA THR A 28 -4.98 -15.07 3.94
C THR A 28 -4.26 -14.53 5.18
N LEU A 29 -4.79 -13.47 5.77
CA LEU A 29 -4.27 -12.91 7.03
C LEU A 29 -4.27 -13.93 8.17
N ALA A 30 -5.19 -14.91 8.14
CA ALA A 30 -5.27 -15.96 9.17
C ALA A 30 -4.00 -16.81 9.24
N ASN A 31 -3.22 -16.91 8.17
CA ASN A 31 -1.97 -17.66 8.15
C ASN A 31 -0.83 -16.94 8.87
N TYR A 32 -1.00 -15.66 9.17
CA TYR A 32 0.06 -14.80 9.73
C TYR A 32 -0.31 -14.20 11.08
N ILE A 33 -1.60 -13.96 11.32
CA ILE A 33 -2.08 -13.24 12.50
C ILE A 33 -3.10 -14.10 13.23
N ASN A 34 -2.80 -14.41 14.50
CA ASN A 34 -3.67 -15.20 15.37
C ASN A 34 -4.20 -14.32 16.51
N ILE A 35 -4.92 -13.29 16.16
CA ILE A 35 -5.58 -12.38 17.12
C ILE A 35 -7.06 -12.32 16.74
N PRO A 36 -7.97 -12.67 17.68
CA PRO A 36 -9.39 -12.67 17.37
C PRO A 36 -9.96 -11.25 17.26
N SER A 37 -11.02 -11.12 16.49
CA SER A 37 -11.87 -9.92 16.43
C SER A 37 -11.18 -8.63 16.02
N ILE A 38 -10.18 -8.75 15.11
CA ILE A 38 -9.57 -7.57 14.48
C ILE A 38 -9.82 -7.59 12.98
N TYR A 39 -9.84 -6.40 12.38
CA TYR A 39 -10.16 -6.21 10.97
C TYR A 39 -9.24 -5.16 10.35
N ALA A 40 -8.96 -5.33 9.07
CA ALA A 40 -8.13 -4.39 8.34
C ALA A 40 -8.81 -3.01 8.24
N ALA A 41 -8.07 -1.98 8.60
CA ALA A 41 -8.43 -0.59 8.39
C ALA A 41 -7.66 -0.08 7.16
N GLY A 42 -8.26 -0.15 5.99
CA GLY A 42 -7.59 0.14 4.73
C GLY A 42 -6.89 -1.10 4.15
N ARG A 43 -7.63 -1.86 3.39
CA ARG A 43 -7.14 -3.11 2.79
C ARG A 43 -6.09 -2.86 1.73
N LEU A 44 -5.18 -3.81 1.58
CA LEU A 44 -4.29 -3.92 0.44
C LEU A 44 -4.77 -5.02 -0.49
N ASP A 45 -4.59 -4.82 -1.78
CA ASP A 45 -4.87 -5.85 -2.78
C ASP A 45 -3.93 -7.05 -2.60
N LYS A 46 -4.35 -8.20 -3.12
CA LYS A 46 -3.56 -9.44 -3.05
C LYS A 46 -2.14 -9.26 -3.61
N ASP A 47 -2.02 -8.53 -4.71
CA ASP A 47 -0.75 -8.27 -5.41
C ASP A 47 0.01 -7.04 -4.90
N SER A 48 -0.44 -6.44 -3.81
CA SER A 48 0.25 -5.33 -3.13
C SER A 48 0.87 -5.82 -1.84
N GLU A 49 1.91 -5.12 -1.38
CA GLU A 49 2.71 -5.50 -0.22
C GLU A 49 2.76 -4.37 0.80
N GLY A 50 3.16 -4.68 2.01
CA GLY A 50 3.52 -3.70 3.02
C GLY A 50 2.48 -3.48 4.08
N LEU A 51 2.40 -2.25 4.56
CA LEU A 51 1.67 -1.90 5.77
C LEU A 51 0.17 -2.09 5.66
N VAL A 52 -0.37 -2.88 6.57
CA VAL A 52 -1.81 -2.99 6.85
C VAL A 52 -2.01 -2.71 8.34
N ILE A 53 -2.91 -1.80 8.65
CA ILE A 53 -3.33 -1.53 10.02
C ILE A 53 -4.58 -2.35 10.30
N LEU A 54 -4.58 -3.07 11.41
CA LEU A 54 -5.73 -3.86 11.87
C LEU A 54 -6.13 -3.41 13.26
N THR A 55 -7.42 -3.41 13.54
CA THR A 55 -7.94 -2.94 14.82
C THR A 55 -9.28 -3.62 15.14
N ASP A 56 -9.61 -3.68 16.43
CA ASP A 56 -10.93 -4.07 16.91
C ASP A 56 -11.87 -2.88 17.10
N ASP A 57 -11.39 -1.65 16.86
CA ASP A 57 -12.16 -0.42 17.05
C ASP A 57 -12.73 0.07 15.73
N GLY A 58 -14.06 -0.05 15.58
CA GLY A 58 -14.78 0.43 14.40
C GLY A 58 -14.68 1.93 14.17
N LYS A 59 -14.52 2.72 15.21
CA LYS A 59 -14.33 4.18 15.07
C LYS A 59 -12.99 4.50 14.46
N LEU A 60 -11.93 3.83 14.92
CA LEU A 60 -10.60 4.00 14.35
C LEU A 60 -10.57 3.51 12.89
N GLN A 61 -11.18 2.36 12.61
CA GLN A 61 -11.30 1.84 11.26
C GLN A 61 -11.96 2.86 10.33
N ASN A 62 -13.09 3.44 10.76
CA ASN A 62 -13.78 4.47 9.98
C ASN A 62 -12.93 5.73 9.81
N LYS A 63 -12.22 6.15 10.85
CA LYS A 63 -11.34 7.32 10.80
C LYS A 63 -10.26 7.17 9.74
N ILE A 64 -9.72 5.97 9.59
CA ILE A 64 -8.67 5.67 8.61
C ILE A 64 -9.25 5.51 7.20
N THR A 65 -10.39 4.84 7.07
CA THR A 65 -10.92 4.42 5.76
C THR A 65 -11.89 5.41 5.14
N ASN A 66 -12.50 6.30 5.93
CA ASN A 66 -13.48 7.23 5.40
C ASN A 66 -12.80 8.26 4.47
N PRO A 67 -13.20 8.32 3.18
CA PRO A 67 -12.60 9.25 2.22
C PRO A 67 -12.65 10.72 2.65
N LYS A 68 -13.63 11.12 3.45
CA LYS A 68 -13.76 12.49 3.97
C LYS A 68 -12.59 12.93 4.83
N ASN A 69 -11.88 11.99 5.44
CA ASN A 69 -10.75 12.29 6.32
C ASN A 69 -9.43 12.50 5.57
N ASN A 70 -9.39 12.23 4.26
CA ASN A 70 -8.24 12.45 3.39
C ASN A 70 -6.91 11.96 3.98
N LYS A 71 -6.91 10.77 4.57
CA LYS A 71 -5.71 10.22 5.19
C LYS A 71 -4.65 9.92 4.15
N SER A 72 -3.45 10.41 4.39
CA SER A 72 -2.30 10.21 3.51
C SER A 72 -1.85 8.74 3.53
N LYS A 73 -1.52 8.21 2.36
CA LYS A 73 -0.88 6.90 2.19
C LYS A 73 0.34 7.09 1.32
N ILE A 74 1.43 6.48 1.72
CA ILE A 74 2.70 6.56 1.00
C ILE A 74 3.10 5.18 0.51
N TYR A 75 3.47 5.12 -0.76
CA TYR A 75 3.85 3.88 -1.45
C TYR A 75 5.22 4.01 -2.06
N VAL A 76 5.98 2.91 -2.02
CA VAL A 76 7.17 2.71 -2.84
C VAL A 76 6.74 1.84 -4.02
N VAL A 77 7.02 2.29 -5.23
CA VAL A 77 6.48 1.70 -6.45
C VAL A 77 7.60 1.45 -7.45
N GLN A 78 7.71 0.20 -7.91
CA GLN A 78 8.52 -0.14 -9.06
C GLN A 78 7.64 -0.08 -10.30
N VAL A 79 8.07 0.66 -11.30
CA VAL A 79 7.34 0.81 -12.56
C VAL A 79 8.17 0.27 -13.73
N GLU A 80 7.48 -0.18 -14.78
CA GLU A 80 8.11 -0.57 -16.04
C GLU A 80 8.56 0.68 -16.78
N GLY A 81 9.76 0.66 -17.31
CA GLY A 81 10.35 1.79 -18.00
C GLY A 81 11.12 2.74 -17.07
N GLU A 82 11.90 3.63 -17.65
CA GLU A 82 12.57 4.72 -16.96
C GLU A 82 11.62 5.91 -16.89
N ILE A 83 10.99 6.13 -15.73
CA ILE A 83 9.95 7.16 -15.60
C ILE A 83 10.51 8.56 -15.93
N THR A 84 9.74 9.31 -16.71
CA THR A 84 10.13 10.64 -17.18
C THR A 84 9.64 11.73 -16.22
N GLN A 85 10.31 12.88 -16.27
CA GLN A 85 9.87 14.06 -15.51
C GLN A 85 8.46 14.49 -15.93
N GLN A 86 8.11 14.37 -17.21
CA GLN A 86 6.76 14.70 -17.68
C GLN A 86 5.70 13.82 -17.01
N ALA A 87 5.95 12.50 -16.94
CA ALA A 87 5.03 11.57 -16.27
C ALA A 87 4.88 11.93 -14.77
N ILE A 88 5.98 12.25 -14.11
CA ILE A 88 5.96 12.69 -12.71
C ILE A 88 5.14 13.96 -12.55
N ASN A 89 5.31 14.94 -13.43
CA ASN A 89 4.55 16.19 -13.41
C ASN A 89 3.05 15.95 -13.63
N ASP A 90 2.70 15.06 -14.56
CA ASP A 90 1.30 14.70 -14.83
C ASP A 90 0.64 14.05 -13.61
N LEU A 91 1.35 13.14 -12.96
CA LEU A 91 0.87 12.48 -11.74
C LEU A 91 0.68 13.48 -10.60
N ARG A 92 1.59 14.43 -10.44
CA ARG A 92 1.48 15.49 -9.43
C ARG A 92 0.27 16.39 -9.64
N ALA A 93 -0.03 16.69 -10.89
CA ALA A 93 -1.17 17.54 -11.24
C ALA A 93 -2.52 16.82 -11.10
N GLY A 94 -2.51 15.50 -11.20
CA GLY A 94 -3.70 14.68 -11.28
C GLY A 94 -3.94 14.18 -12.70
N VAL A 95 -4.43 12.95 -12.82
CA VAL A 95 -4.69 12.31 -14.11
C VAL A 95 -6.15 11.88 -14.22
N GLU A 96 -6.67 11.88 -15.43
CA GLU A 96 -8.03 11.45 -15.71
C GLU A 96 -8.10 9.93 -15.78
N LEU A 97 -8.84 9.33 -14.84
CA LEU A 97 -9.16 7.92 -14.83
C LEU A 97 -10.62 7.72 -15.23
N LYS A 98 -11.06 6.47 -15.42
CA LYS A 98 -12.46 6.18 -15.79
C LYS A 98 -13.46 6.72 -14.77
N ASP A 99 -13.09 6.75 -13.50
CA ASP A 99 -13.91 7.22 -12.39
C ASP A 99 -13.60 8.68 -11.98
N GLY A 100 -12.93 9.42 -12.85
CA GLY A 100 -12.70 10.85 -12.71
C GLY A 100 -11.26 11.24 -12.47
N LEU A 101 -11.03 12.54 -12.44
CA LEU A 101 -9.72 13.14 -12.22
C LEU A 101 -9.21 12.82 -10.81
N THR A 102 -7.97 12.37 -10.70
CA THR A 102 -7.34 12.16 -9.40
C THR A 102 -6.94 13.48 -8.76
N LYS A 103 -6.94 13.52 -7.44
CA LYS A 103 -6.39 14.65 -6.70
C LYS A 103 -4.88 14.76 -6.95
N PRO A 104 -4.31 15.96 -6.82
CA PRO A 104 -2.86 16.12 -6.87
C PRO A 104 -2.16 15.16 -5.91
N ALA A 105 -1.07 14.56 -6.37
CA ALA A 105 -0.28 13.62 -5.60
C ALA A 105 1.13 14.16 -5.38
N SER A 106 1.80 13.65 -4.34
CA SER A 106 3.22 13.91 -4.11
C SER A 106 4.01 12.75 -4.68
N ILE A 107 4.94 13.02 -5.58
CA ILE A 107 5.72 11.98 -6.25
C ILE A 107 7.18 12.42 -6.37
N LYS A 108 8.07 11.49 -6.09
CA LYS A 108 9.50 11.68 -6.35
C LYS A 108 10.12 10.40 -6.88
N LYS A 109 11.06 10.56 -7.79
CA LYS A 109 11.88 9.46 -8.25
C LYS A 109 12.87 9.07 -7.15
N ILE A 110 13.01 7.78 -6.89
CA ILE A 110 13.93 7.24 -5.89
C ILE A 110 14.74 6.10 -6.51
N GLN A 111 15.76 5.66 -5.81
CA GLN A 111 16.42 4.40 -6.10
C GLN A 111 15.71 3.27 -5.37
N LYS A 112 15.90 2.02 -5.82
CA LYS A 112 15.38 0.86 -5.10
C LYS A 112 15.82 0.93 -3.64
N PRO A 113 14.89 0.89 -2.68
CA PRO A 113 15.26 0.96 -1.26
C PRO A 113 16.15 -0.22 -0.84
N GLU A 114 17.19 0.08 -0.08
CA GLU A 114 18.12 -0.94 0.43
C GLU A 114 17.47 -1.90 1.43
N TRP A 115 16.47 -1.40 2.18
CA TRP A 115 15.74 -2.18 3.20
C TRP A 115 14.72 -3.15 2.58
N LEU A 116 14.48 -3.10 1.28
CA LEU A 116 13.40 -3.85 0.66
C LEU A 116 13.73 -5.34 0.57
N TRP A 117 12.78 -6.17 1.05
CA TRP A 117 12.87 -7.63 0.96
C TRP A 117 12.66 -8.11 -0.47
N ASP A 118 13.14 -9.32 -0.76
CA ASP A 118 12.88 -9.98 -2.04
C ASP A 118 11.44 -10.46 -2.11
N ARG A 119 10.77 -10.17 -3.21
CA ARG A 119 9.40 -10.63 -3.43
C ARG A 119 9.38 -12.10 -3.88
N THR A 120 8.44 -12.87 -3.37
CA THR A 120 8.18 -14.24 -3.82
C THR A 120 6.76 -14.33 -4.36
N PRO A 121 6.55 -14.61 -5.66
CA PRO A 121 7.57 -14.78 -6.71
C PRO A 121 8.23 -13.45 -7.07
N PRO A 122 9.44 -13.50 -7.66
CA PRO A 122 10.11 -12.26 -8.07
C PRO A 122 9.36 -11.56 -9.21
N VAL A 123 9.59 -10.26 -9.33
CA VAL A 123 9.07 -9.48 -10.45
C VAL A 123 9.69 -10.01 -11.75
N ARG A 124 8.85 -10.22 -12.77
CA ARG A 124 9.31 -10.68 -14.09
C ARG A 124 10.29 -9.66 -14.69
N LYS A 125 11.49 -10.13 -15.02
CA LYS A 125 12.48 -9.32 -15.71
C LYS A 125 12.30 -9.43 -17.23
N ARG A 126 12.22 -8.29 -17.91
CA ARG A 126 12.30 -8.19 -19.36
C ARG A 126 13.64 -7.61 -19.73
N LYS A 127 14.43 -8.33 -20.53
CA LYS A 127 15.84 -8.00 -20.83
C LYS A 127 16.07 -6.61 -21.43
N LEU A 128 15.11 -6.08 -22.18
CA LEU A 128 15.25 -4.84 -22.92
C LEU A 128 14.45 -3.67 -22.35
N ILE A 129 13.70 -3.89 -21.26
CA ILE A 129 12.87 -2.86 -20.66
C ILE A 129 13.43 -2.54 -19.28
N PRO A 130 13.92 -1.30 -19.07
CA PRO A 130 14.38 -0.90 -17.74
C PRO A 130 13.21 -0.79 -16.78
N THR A 131 13.50 -0.72 -15.51
CA THR A 131 12.54 -0.39 -14.47
C THR A 131 13.05 0.80 -13.66
N SER A 132 12.15 1.52 -13.03
CA SER A 132 12.50 2.62 -12.13
C SER A 132 11.61 2.61 -10.91
N TRP A 133 11.99 3.41 -9.91
CA TRP A 133 11.31 3.45 -8.64
C TRP A 133 10.84 4.87 -8.33
N VAL A 134 9.64 4.98 -7.76
CA VAL A 134 9.09 6.24 -7.28
C VAL A 134 8.48 6.06 -5.90
N GLU A 135 8.41 7.15 -5.15
CA GLU A 135 7.63 7.23 -3.92
C GLU A 135 6.42 8.11 -4.21
N ILE A 136 5.23 7.57 -3.96
CA ILE A 136 3.96 8.23 -4.25
C ILE A 136 3.17 8.40 -2.97
N SER A 137 2.71 9.62 -2.70
CA SER A 137 1.79 9.92 -1.61
C SER A 137 0.46 10.43 -2.15
N ILE A 138 -0.63 9.78 -1.75
CA ILE A 138 -1.99 10.15 -2.12
C ILE A 138 -2.87 10.27 -0.88
N THR A 139 -3.95 11.03 -1.00
CA THR A 139 -4.96 11.18 0.07
C THR A 139 -6.28 10.50 -0.27
N GLU A 140 -6.37 9.90 -1.44
CA GLU A 140 -7.51 9.11 -1.90
C GLU A 140 -7.26 7.62 -1.68
N GLY A 141 -8.32 6.83 -1.81
CA GLY A 141 -8.24 5.38 -1.66
C GLY A 141 -9.12 4.65 -2.68
N ARG A 142 -9.13 5.11 -3.93
CA ARG A 142 -9.89 4.45 -5.00
C ARG A 142 -9.32 3.08 -5.32
N ASN A 143 -10.17 2.17 -5.80
CA ASN A 143 -9.76 0.82 -6.16
C ASN A 143 -8.59 0.85 -7.14
N ARG A 144 -7.48 0.21 -6.77
CA ARG A 144 -6.24 0.07 -7.56
C ARG A 144 -5.73 1.40 -8.12
N GLN A 145 -5.87 2.45 -7.34
CA GLN A 145 -5.64 3.82 -7.83
C GLN A 145 -4.20 4.05 -8.29
N VAL A 146 -3.21 3.68 -7.49
CA VAL A 146 -1.80 3.90 -7.85
C VAL A 146 -1.45 3.17 -9.14
N ARG A 147 -1.91 1.92 -9.29
CA ARG A 147 -1.67 1.12 -10.48
C ARG A 147 -2.28 1.74 -11.74
N ARG A 148 -3.50 2.27 -11.60
CA ARG A 148 -4.18 2.95 -12.72
C ARG A 148 -3.52 4.28 -13.07
N MET A 149 -3.05 5.01 -12.07
CA MET A 149 -2.35 6.28 -12.28
C MET A 149 -1.05 6.08 -13.06
N THR A 150 -0.21 5.14 -12.62
CA THR A 150 1.08 4.89 -13.28
C THR A 150 0.90 4.35 -14.70
N ALA A 151 -0.08 3.46 -14.89
CA ALA A 151 -0.41 2.94 -16.22
C ALA A 151 -0.91 4.06 -17.16
N ASN A 152 -1.70 5.00 -16.63
CA ASN A 152 -2.23 6.14 -17.39
C ASN A 152 -1.12 7.00 -18.01
N VAL A 153 0.00 7.18 -17.32
CA VAL A 153 1.13 7.96 -17.80
C VAL A 153 2.18 7.10 -18.55
N GLY A 154 1.88 5.81 -18.79
CA GLY A 154 2.72 4.94 -19.60
C GLY A 154 3.80 4.15 -18.86
N PHE A 155 3.74 4.12 -17.52
CA PHE A 155 4.73 3.42 -16.69
C PHE A 155 4.02 2.49 -15.71
N PRO A 156 3.52 1.32 -16.18
CA PRO A 156 2.72 0.43 -15.32
C PRO A 156 3.48 -0.07 -14.11
N THR A 157 2.76 -0.23 -13.01
CA THR A 157 3.31 -0.75 -11.76
C THR A 157 3.67 -2.22 -11.87
N LEU A 158 4.90 -2.56 -11.50
CA LEU A 158 5.39 -3.93 -11.38
C LEU A 158 5.35 -4.42 -9.93
N ARG A 159 5.62 -3.52 -8.97
CA ARG A 159 5.65 -3.82 -7.55
C ARG A 159 5.16 -2.62 -6.76
N LEU A 160 4.31 -2.86 -5.76
CA LEU A 160 3.68 -1.81 -4.97
C LEU A 160 3.76 -2.16 -3.50
N ILE A 161 4.42 -1.30 -2.72
CA ILE A 161 4.60 -1.49 -1.29
C ILE A 161 4.07 -0.26 -0.55
N ARG A 162 3.07 -0.42 0.32
CA ARG A 162 2.60 0.67 1.17
C ARG A 162 3.51 0.77 2.38
N ILE A 163 4.10 1.94 2.60
CA ILE A 163 5.05 2.15 3.69
C ILE A 163 4.50 3.05 4.80
N GLN A 164 3.39 3.74 4.55
CA GLN A 164 2.80 4.61 5.57
C GLN A 164 1.30 4.80 5.33
N ILE A 165 0.55 4.83 6.41
CA ILE A 165 -0.86 5.23 6.46
C ILE A 165 -0.97 6.25 7.59
N ASP A 166 -1.31 7.51 7.26
CA ASP A 166 -1.40 8.60 8.22
C ASP A 166 -0.12 8.66 9.08
N GLN A 167 -0.22 8.49 10.39
CA GLN A 167 0.92 8.51 11.31
C GLN A 167 1.67 7.18 11.41
N TRP A 168 1.07 6.08 10.96
CA TRP A 168 1.67 4.75 11.09
C TRP A 168 2.60 4.42 9.94
N LYS A 169 3.78 3.97 10.30
CA LYS A 169 4.84 3.62 9.34
C LYS A 169 5.15 2.13 9.39
N LEU A 170 5.53 1.59 8.24
CA LEU A 170 6.01 0.21 8.15
C LEU A 170 7.26 0.00 8.99
N GLY A 171 8.17 0.99 8.98
CA GLY A 171 9.42 0.91 9.71
C GLY A 171 10.23 -0.33 9.32
N ASN A 172 10.73 -1.04 10.31
CA ASN A 172 11.54 -2.25 10.13
C ASN A 172 10.77 -3.54 10.43
N ILE A 173 9.44 -3.51 10.34
CA ILE A 173 8.62 -4.73 10.51
C ILE A 173 8.98 -5.70 9.38
N LYS A 174 9.41 -6.91 9.75
CA LYS A 174 9.76 -7.94 8.76
C LYS A 174 8.53 -8.39 7.97
N VAL A 175 8.74 -8.73 6.71
CA VAL A 175 7.66 -9.24 5.85
C VAL A 175 7.03 -10.48 6.49
N GLY A 176 5.69 -10.51 6.51
CA GLY A 176 4.93 -11.59 7.14
C GLY A 176 4.81 -11.49 8.66
N SER A 177 5.34 -10.44 9.25
CA SER A 177 5.30 -10.21 10.71
C SER A 177 4.42 -9.02 11.06
N TYR A 178 4.00 -8.96 12.31
CA TYR A 178 3.23 -7.84 12.84
C TYR A 178 3.79 -7.39 14.19
N VAL A 179 3.45 -6.16 14.55
CA VAL A 179 3.72 -5.59 15.87
C VAL A 179 2.43 -5.02 16.45
N SER A 180 2.33 -5.07 17.75
CA SER A 180 1.25 -4.43 18.52
C SER A 180 1.67 -2.99 18.85
N LEU A 181 0.81 -2.05 18.55
CA LEU A 181 1.07 -0.63 18.78
C LEU A 181 0.42 -0.10 20.06
#